data_84a8e6234ee7e7d550ffd1779ed06edc
#
_entry.id   84a8e6234ee7e7d550ffd1779ed06edc
#
_cell.length_a   1.000
_cell.length_b   1.000
_cell.length_c   1.000
_cell.angle_alpha   90.00
_cell.angle_beta   90.00
_cell.angle_gamma   90.00
#
_symmetry.space_group_name_H-M   'P 1'
#
loop_
_entity.id
_entity.type
_entity.pdbx_description
1 polymer ?
#
loop_
_entity_poly.entity_id
_entity_poly.type
_entity_poly.pdbx_seq_one_letter_code
_entity_poly.pdbx_strand_id
1 'polypeptide(L)'
;MKKTYQIEVDSLFCATDSLAVGALRYFHEHDIQVPQQVQIVAFGDTEIGSAVSPAISSVHFYHKTMGQEAARMLVEILESGDDLKKHLKMGYQIVKKESLR
;
A
#
# COMPACT_ATOMS: atom_id res chain seq x y z
N MET A 1 -27.95 10.01 1.61
CA MET A 1 -27.11 10.86 2.48
C MET A 1 -26.65 12.06 1.69
N LYS A 2 -26.92 13.25 2.22
CA LYS A 2 -26.58 14.48 1.53
C LYS A 2 -25.11 14.83 1.76
N LYS A 3 -24.35 15.00 0.68
CA LYS A 3 -22.94 15.38 0.77
C LYS A 3 -22.84 16.85 1.19
N THR A 4 -22.06 17.11 2.22
CA THR A 4 -21.75 18.46 2.70
C THR A 4 -20.44 18.99 2.13
N TYR A 5 -19.65 18.15 1.50
CA TYR A 5 -18.35 18.51 0.93
C TYR A 5 -18.40 18.51 -0.59
N GLN A 6 -17.83 19.55 -1.19
CA GLN A 6 -17.68 19.65 -2.64
C GLN A 6 -16.23 19.34 -3.02
N ILE A 7 -15.72 18.20 -2.55
CA ILE A 7 -14.38 17.74 -2.88
C ILE A 7 -14.51 16.61 -3.91
N GLU A 8 -13.90 16.80 -5.06
CA GLU A 8 -13.78 15.74 -6.05
C GLU A 8 -12.54 14.91 -5.74
N VAL A 9 -12.73 13.60 -5.62
CA VAL A 9 -11.65 12.66 -5.38
C VAL A 9 -11.62 11.69 -6.54
N ASP A 10 -10.49 11.59 -7.22
CA ASP A 10 -10.30 10.67 -8.35
C ASP A 10 -9.29 9.56 -8.05
N SER A 11 -8.66 9.60 -6.90
CA SER A 11 -7.69 8.58 -6.50
C SER A 11 -7.70 8.36 -4.99
N LEU A 12 -7.40 7.13 -4.57
CA LEU A 12 -7.37 6.70 -3.18
C LEU A 12 -6.10 5.89 -2.94
N PHE A 13 -5.32 6.30 -1.95
CA PHE A 13 -4.19 5.53 -1.46
C PHE A 13 -4.59 4.80 -0.17
N CYS A 14 -4.43 3.48 -0.18
CA CYS A 14 -4.77 2.64 0.97
C CYS A 14 -3.49 2.12 1.62
N ALA A 15 -3.45 2.15 2.94
CA ALA A 15 -2.26 1.73 3.70
C ALA A 15 -1.93 0.25 3.53
N THR A 16 -2.91 -0.58 3.19
CA THR A 16 -2.71 -2.01 2.94
C THR A 16 -3.59 -2.47 1.77
N ASP A 17 -3.24 -3.60 1.17
CA ASP A 17 -4.06 -4.22 0.13
C ASP A 17 -5.45 -4.63 0.64
N SER A 18 -5.54 -5.06 1.89
CA SER A 18 -6.82 -5.42 2.51
C SER A 18 -7.77 -4.23 2.60
N LEU A 19 -7.26 -3.05 2.95
CA LEU A 19 -8.05 -1.83 2.95
C LEU A 19 -8.50 -1.47 1.53
N ALA A 20 -7.62 -1.64 0.56
CA ALA A 20 -7.93 -1.39 -0.85
C ALA A 20 -9.05 -2.31 -1.37
N VAL A 21 -9.01 -3.57 -0.99
CA VAL A 21 -10.07 -4.54 -1.35
C VAL A 21 -11.41 -4.14 -0.76
N GLY A 22 -11.41 -3.68 0.50
CA GLY A 22 -12.63 -3.17 1.14
C GLY A 22 -13.19 -1.95 0.42
N ALA A 23 -12.31 -1.01 0.05
CA ALA A 23 -12.71 0.17 -0.71
C ALA A 23 -13.27 -0.21 -2.08
N LEU A 24 -12.62 -1.13 -2.79
CA LEU A 24 -13.08 -1.62 -4.09
C LEU A 24 -14.47 -2.22 -4.00
N ARG A 25 -14.72 -3.00 -2.95
CA ARG A 25 -16.02 -3.61 -2.71
C ARG A 25 -17.11 -2.55 -2.52
N TYR A 26 -16.83 -1.53 -1.74
CA TYR A 26 -17.77 -0.42 -1.56
C TYR A 26 -18.08 0.27 -2.88
N PHE A 27 -17.05 0.55 -3.68
CA PHE A 27 -17.23 1.19 -4.98
C PHE A 27 -18.09 0.33 -5.92
N HIS A 28 -17.86 -0.98 -5.96
CA HIS A 28 -18.68 -1.89 -6.76
C HIS A 28 -20.14 -1.90 -6.32
N GLU A 29 -20.40 -1.88 -5.03
CA GLU A 29 -21.77 -1.88 -4.49
C GLU A 29 -22.50 -0.57 -4.77
N HIS A 30 -21.78 0.52 -5.07
CA HIS A 30 -22.34 1.84 -5.34
C HIS A 30 -22.16 2.28 -6.79
N ASP A 31 -21.88 1.34 -7.68
CA ASP A 31 -21.73 1.58 -9.14
C ASP A 31 -20.67 2.63 -9.46
N ILE A 32 -19.61 2.69 -8.67
CA ILE A 32 -18.47 3.56 -8.92
C ILE A 32 -17.39 2.75 -9.64
N GLN A 33 -17.00 3.22 -10.82
CA GLN A 33 -16.07 2.49 -11.69
C GLN A 33 -14.62 2.70 -11.25
N VAL A 34 -13.88 1.61 -11.11
CA VAL A 34 -12.45 1.61 -10.84
C VAL A 34 -11.75 0.94 -12.02
N PRO A 35 -10.80 1.58 -12.69
CA PRO A 35 -10.15 2.86 -12.36
C PRO A 35 -10.75 4.11 -13.02
N GLN A 36 -11.86 3.99 -13.74
CA GLN A 36 -12.38 5.08 -14.59
C GLN A 36 -12.77 6.32 -13.78
N GLN A 37 -13.50 6.12 -12.69
CA GLN A 37 -13.95 7.22 -11.82
C GLN A 37 -13.01 7.43 -10.63
N VAL A 38 -12.55 6.35 -10.01
CA VAL A 38 -11.63 6.38 -8.88
C VAL A 38 -10.50 5.39 -9.13
N GLN A 39 -9.28 5.84 -8.98
CA GLN A 39 -8.11 4.98 -9.02
C GLN A 39 -7.76 4.56 -7.60
N ILE A 40 -7.23 3.34 -7.44
CA ILE A 40 -6.80 2.82 -6.15
C ILE A 40 -5.36 2.37 -6.24
N VAL A 41 -4.56 2.77 -5.26
CA VAL A 41 -3.22 2.24 -5.05
C VAL A 41 -3.07 1.87 -3.58
N ALA A 42 -2.38 0.78 -3.32
CA ALA A 42 -2.17 0.27 -1.97
C ALA A 42 -0.69 0.12 -1.66
N PHE A 43 -0.39 -0.42 -0.51
CA PHE A 43 0.96 -0.67 -0.06
C PHE A 43 1.10 -2.12 0.40
N GLY A 44 2.11 -2.82 -0.11
CA GLY A 44 2.44 -4.19 0.29
C GLY A 44 2.57 -5.19 -0.85
N ASP A 45 1.79 -5.06 -1.90
CA ASP A 45 1.76 -5.97 -3.06
C ASP A 45 1.56 -7.42 -2.62
N THR A 46 0.45 -7.68 -1.93
CA THR A 46 0.08 -9.00 -1.43
C THR A 46 -0.80 -9.76 -2.42
N GLU A 47 -0.97 -11.05 -2.19
CA GLU A 47 -1.81 -11.91 -3.03
C GLU A 47 -3.28 -11.47 -3.05
N ILE A 48 -3.78 -10.93 -1.93
CA ILE A 48 -5.19 -10.54 -1.83
C ILE A 48 -5.52 -9.41 -2.82
N GLY A 49 -4.61 -8.47 -3.03
CA GLY A 49 -4.79 -7.39 -4.00
C GLY A 49 -4.77 -7.87 -5.43
N SER A 50 -4.04 -8.95 -5.73
CA SER A 50 -3.98 -9.55 -7.07
C SER A 50 -5.15 -10.47 -7.36
N ALA A 51 -5.86 -10.94 -6.32
CA ALA A 51 -6.95 -11.90 -6.47
C ALA A 51 -8.30 -11.27 -6.82
N VAL A 52 -8.40 -9.95 -6.79
CA VAL A 52 -9.63 -9.22 -7.08
C VAL A 52 -9.61 -8.61 -8.47
N SER A 53 -10.77 -8.18 -8.96
CA SER A 53 -10.89 -7.51 -10.25
C SER A 53 -11.62 -6.17 -10.09
N PRO A 54 -11.04 -5.05 -10.50
CA PRO A 54 -9.69 -4.92 -11.04
C PRO A 54 -8.61 -5.21 -9.99
N ALA A 55 -7.50 -5.80 -10.44
CA ALA A 55 -6.37 -6.08 -9.55
C ALA A 55 -5.76 -4.78 -9.01
N ILE A 56 -5.42 -4.78 -7.73
CA ILE A 56 -4.96 -3.58 -7.02
C ILE A 56 -3.50 -3.31 -7.33
N SER A 57 -3.24 -2.12 -7.85
CA SER A 57 -1.89 -1.57 -7.99
C SER A 57 -1.32 -1.28 -6.61
N SER A 58 -0.06 -1.58 -6.38
CA SER A 58 0.49 -1.55 -5.04
C SER A 58 1.96 -1.17 -5.06
N VAL A 59 2.42 -0.61 -3.95
CA VAL A 59 3.85 -0.40 -3.72
C VAL A 59 4.43 -1.69 -3.18
N HIS A 60 5.34 -2.28 -3.95
CA HIS A 60 6.06 -3.48 -3.53
C HIS A 60 7.32 -3.08 -2.76
N PHE A 61 7.51 -3.64 -1.58
CA PHE A 61 8.73 -3.49 -0.81
C PHE A 61 9.25 -4.86 -0.39
N TYR A 62 10.54 -4.93 -0.10
CA TYR A 62 11.22 -6.20 0.16
C TYR A 62 11.12 -6.55 1.64
N HIS A 63 9.99 -7.13 2.03
CA HIS A 63 9.63 -7.44 3.43
C HIS A 63 10.73 -8.25 4.13
N LYS A 64 11.17 -9.34 3.50
CA LYS A 64 12.13 -10.28 4.10
C LYS A 64 13.47 -9.60 4.34
N THR A 65 13.97 -8.90 3.33
CA THR A 65 15.23 -8.17 3.43
C THR A 65 15.14 -7.04 4.45
N MET A 66 14.01 -6.33 4.47
CA MET A 66 13.78 -5.25 5.44
C MET A 66 13.80 -5.79 6.87
N GLY A 67 13.13 -6.93 7.11
CA GLY A 67 13.14 -7.56 8.43
C GLY A 67 14.52 -8.03 8.85
N GLN A 68 15.28 -8.63 7.92
CA GLN A 68 16.65 -9.06 8.17
C GLN A 68 17.57 -7.88 8.50
N GLU A 69 17.46 -6.79 7.77
CA GLU A 69 18.25 -5.58 8.01
C GLU A 69 17.90 -4.94 9.36
N ALA A 70 16.61 -4.90 9.71
CA ALA A 70 16.18 -4.37 11.00
C ALA A 70 16.75 -5.20 12.15
N ALA A 71 16.70 -6.53 12.04
CA ALA A 71 17.25 -7.42 13.04
C ALA A 71 18.77 -7.27 13.16
N ARG A 72 19.47 -7.17 12.03
CA ARG A 72 20.92 -6.97 12.00
C ARG A 72 21.31 -5.68 12.71
N MET A 73 20.61 -4.59 12.44
CA MET A 73 20.86 -3.29 13.07
C MET A 73 20.64 -3.35 14.58
N LEU A 74 19.60 -4.06 15.03
CA LEU A 74 19.31 -4.23 16.45
C LEU A 74 20.42 -5.00 17.14
N VAL A 75 20.89 -6.12 16.54
CA VAL A 75 21.97 -6.94 17.10
C VAL A 75 23.27 -6.12 17.20
N GLU A 76 23.59 -5.32 16.19
CA GLU A 76 24.77 -4.45 16.21
C GLU A 76 24.72 -3.47 17.40
N ILE A 77 23.56 -2.86 17.64
CA ILE A 77 23.36 -1.92 18.76
C ILE A 77 23.58 -2.65 20.10
N LEU A 78 23.00 -3.85 20.24
CA LEU A 78 23.10 -4.64 21.47
C LEU A 78 24.53 -5.11 21.75
N GLU A 79 25.27 -5.50 20.71
CA GLU A 79 26.64 -5.99 20.86
C GLU A 79 27.65 -4.88 21.10
N SER A 80 27.52 -3.76 20.40
CA SER A 80 28.48 -2.65 20.51
C SER A 80 28.25 -1.77 21.73
N GLY A 81 27.05 -1.78 22.30
CA GLY A 81 26.65 -0.84 23.35
C GLY A 81 26.60 0.60 22.86
N ASP A 82 26.64 0.80 21.55
CA ASP A 82 26.60 2.10 20.92
C ASP A 82 25.13 2.56 20.79
N ASP A 83 24.84 3.77 21.22
CA ASP A 83 23.52 4.37 21.09
C ASP A 83 23.38 5.24 19.84
N LEU A 84 24.28 5.06 18.87
CA LEU A 84 24.25 5.76 17.60
C LEU A 84 22.97 5.43 16.85
N LYS A 85 22.16 6.44 16.59
CA LYS A 85 20.92 6.28 15.83
C LYS A 85 21.22 6.14 14.34
N LYS A 86 20.66 5.11 13.73
CA LYS A 86 20.77 4.84 12.30
C LYS A 86 19.40 4.89 11.64
N HIS A 87 19.39 5.37 10.41
CA HIS A 87 18.21 5.38 9.58
C HIS A 87 18.56 4.74 8.24
N LEU A 88 18.01 3.57 7.97
CA LEU A 88 18.20 2.87 6.71
C LEU A 88 16.93 2.97 5.89
N LYS A 89 17.03 3.61 4.73
CA LYS A 89 15.93 3.73 3.78
C LYS A 89 16.11 2.70 2.68
N MET A 90 15.12 1.82 2.51
CA MET A 90 15.15 0.79 1.49
C MET A 90 14.36 1.19 0.25
N GLY A 91 14.78 0.66 -0.89
CA GLY A 91 14.10 0.89 -2.15
C GLY A 91 12.76 0.16 -2.24
N TYR A 92 11.94 0.57 -3.18
CA TYR A 92 10.62 0.01 -3.42
C TYR A 92 10.32 0.04 -4.92
N GLN A 93 9.25 -0.65 -5.33
CA GLN A 93 8.73 -0.60 -6.70
C GLN A 93 7.24 -0.33 -6.68
N ILE A 94 6.77 0.46 -7.63
CA ILE A 94 5.34 0.64 -7.85
C ILE A 94 4.92 -0.38 -8.90
N VAL A 95 4.04 -1.29 -8.51
CA VAL A 95 3.53 -2.33 -9.40
C VAL A 95 2.16 -1.89 -9.89
N LYS A 96 2.12 -1.39 -11.12
CA LYS A 96 0.89 -0.94 -11.74
C LYS A 96 0.08 -2.13 -12.23
N LYS A 97 -1.18 -2.20 -11.79
CA LYS A 97 -2.16 -3.18 -12.21
C LYS A 97 -3.42 -2.45 -12.71
N GLU A 98 -4.54 -3.13 -12.73
CA GLU A 98 -5.77 -2.62 -13.34
C GLU A 98 -6.43 -1.47 -12.58
N SER A 99 -6.16 -1.30 -11.28
CA SER A 99 -6.79 -0.26 -10.45
C SER A 99 -6.26 1.16 -10.70
N LEU A 100 -5.20 1.30 -11.49
CA LEU A 100 -4.68 2.58 -11.98
C LEU A 100 -4.92 2.70 -13.49
N ARG A 101 -5.19 3.92 -13.93
CA ARG A 101 -5.32 4.23 -15.38
C ARG A 101 -3.96 4.28 -16.05
#